data_1feb3c6fdaf4ab81883bb7dac284efe1
#
_entry.id   1feb3c6fdaf4ab81883bb7dac284efe1
#
_cell.length_a   1.000
_cell.length_b   1.000
_cell.length_c   1.000
_cell.angle_alpha   90.00
_cell.angle_beta   90.00
_cell.angle_gamma   90.00
#
_symmetry.space_group_name_H-M   'P 1'
#
loop_
_entity.id
_entity.type
_entity.pdbx_description
1 polymer ?
#
loop_
_entity_poly.entity_id
_entity_poly.type
_entity_poly.pdbx_seq_one_letter_code
_entity_poly.pdbx_strand_id
1 'polypeptide(L)'
;EFSKIGLTLLPYENLRIYPIPNPPERQRSYIVSLLNLIAMVQVDISQLTLECNAWREKLRQYKEEFARDEMKLQETVKQALSKDQLQEVEHLHNQFHIQLINIHDLKQSIKTHDRKMQFEKVAFNGFVNEDRLARHEELLAEYQQLEQTLLELRGEFNQYLKKAE
;
A
#
# COMPACT_ATOMS: atom_id res chain seq x y z
N GLU A 1 23.55 39.78 -50.64
CA GLU A 1 22.23 39.57 -51.27
C GLU A 1 21.52 38.38 -50.59
N PHE A 2 20.75 38.65 -49.57
CA PHE A 2 19.69 37.73 -49.15
C PHE A 2 18.44 38.55 -48.87
N SER A 3 17.46 38.32 -49.74
CA SER A 3 16.18 39.00 -49.80
C SER A 3 15.29 38.71 -48.60
N LYS A 4 14.70 39.76 -48.12
CA LYS A 4 13.58 39.90 -47.19
C LYS A 4 12.46 38.89 -47.46
N ILE A 5 12.16 38.02 -46.48
CA ILE A 5 10.86 37.36 -46.38
C ILE A 5 10.02 38.19 -45.42
N GLY A 6 9.06 38.93 -46.01
CA GLY A 6 8.10 39.71 -45.27
C GLY A 6 7.07 38.79 -44.60
N LEU A 7 7.14 38.71 -43.28
CA LEU A 7 6.06 38.16 -42.44
C LEU A 7 5.04 39.30 -42.25
N THR A 8 3.98 39.26 -43.00
CA THR A 8 2.79 40.08 -42.77
C THR A 8 2.05 39.52 -41.55
N LEU A 9 2.15 40.23 -40.43
CA LEU A 9 1.31 39.97 -39.25
C LEU A 9 -0.14 40.35 -39.62
N LEU A 10 -1.03 39.36 -39.68
CA LEU A 10 -2.46 39.55 -39.78
C LEU A 10 -2.99 40.14 -38.47
N PRO A 11 -3.91 41.15 -38.52
CA PRO A 11 -4.45 41.76 -37.32
C PRO A 11 -5.37 40.79 -36.54
N TYR A 12 -5.20 40.73 -35.25
CA TYR A 12 -5.92 39.88 -34.29
C TYR A 12 -7.39 40.29 -34.06
N GLU A 13 -7.95 41.16 -34.83
CA GLU A 13 -9.27 41.76 -34.58
C GLU A 13 -10.40 40.99 -35.25
N ASN A 14 -10.65 39.72 -34.95
CA ASN A 14 -11.97 39.11 -35.19
C ASN A 14 -11.99 37.60 -34.89
N LEU A 15 -11.37 37.16 -33.80
CA LEU A 15 -11.66 35.83 -33.27
C LEU A 15 -13.02 35.87 -32.55
N ARG A 16 -14.11 35.64 -33.30
CA ARG A 16 -15.39 35.27 -32.71
C ARG A 16 -15.18 33.93 -32.01
N ILE A 17 -15.13 33.96 -30.69
CA ILE A 17 -15.17 32.74 -29.85
C ILE A 17 -16.59 32.18 -30.01
N TYR A 18 -16.77 31.22 -30.91
CA TYR A 18 -17.99 30.44 -30.97
C TYR A 18 -17.99 29.52 -29.74
N PRO A 19 -19.10 29.47 -28.98
CA PRO A 19 -19.21 28.51 -27.89
C PRO A 19 -19.05 27.09 -28.48
N ILE A 20 -18.07 26.35 -27.99
CA ILE A 20 -17.86 24.95 -28.39
C ILE A 20 -19.13 24.17 -27.98
N PRO A 21 -19.90 23.64 -28.96
CA PRO A 21 -21.12 22.89 -28.62
C PRO A 21 -20.75 21.72 -27.73
N ASN A 22 -21.55 21.49 -26.67
CA ASN A 22 -21.37 20.33 -25.79
C ASN A 22 -21.36 19.07 -26.66
N PRO A 23 -20.31 18.24 -26.56
CA PRO A 23 -20.23 17.04 -27.37
C PRO A 23 -21.41 16.09 -27.01
N PRO A 24 -22.00 15.38 -27.99
CA PRO A 24 -23.06 14.43 -27.74
C PRO A 24 -22.62 13.34 -26.75
N GLU A 25 -23.55 12.76 -26.01
CA GLU A 25 -23.27 11.82 -24.90
C GLU A 25 -22.30 10.68 -25.29
N ARG A 26 -22.40 10.16 -26.52
CA ARG A 26 -21.43 9.19 -27.04
C ARG A 26 -20.00 9.73 -27.07
N GLN A 27 -19.79 10.97 -27.50
CA GLN A 27 -18.45 11.58 -27.51
C GLN A 27 -17.94 11.87 -26.09
N ARG A 28 -18.82 12.22 -25.14
CA ARG A 28 -18.44 12.35 -23.73
C ARG A 28 -17.91 11.06 -23.14
N SER A 29 -18.58 9.93 -23.45
CA SER A 29 -18.12 8.61 -23.02
C SER A 29 -16.74 8.26 -23.58
N TYR A 30 -16.48 8.54 -24.85
CA TYR A 30 -15.15 8.36 -25.47
C TYR A 30 -14.09 9.28 -24.87
N ILE A 31 -14.43 10.56 -24.60
CA ILE A 31 -13.50 11.52 -23.99
C ILE A 31 -13.16 11.08 -22.56
N VAL A 32 -14.13 10.65 -21.78
CA VAL A 32 -13.91 10.12 -20.41
C VAL A 32 -13.06 8.86 -20.46
N SER A 33 -13.31 7.96 -21.42
CA SER A 33 -12.47 6.74 -21.59
C SER A 33 -11.04 7.10 -22.02
N LEU A 34 -10.86 8.11 -22.90
CA LEU A 34 -9.54 8.62 -23.29
C LEU A 34 -8.82 9.34 -22.14
N LEU A 35 -9.54 10.13 -21.34
CA LEU A 35 -8.97 10.77 -20.15
C LEU A 35 -8.54 9.74 -19.10
N ASN A 36 -9.33 8.68 -18.90
CA ASN A 36 -8.95 7.56 -18.04
C ASN A 36 -7.74 6.77 -18.57
N LEU A 37 -7.58 6.71 -19.90
CA LEU A 37 -6.39 6.12 -20.54
C LEU A 37 -5.16 7.03 -20.40
N ILE A 38 -5.34 8.35 -20.39
CA ILE A 38 -4.27 9.35 -20.22
C ILE A 38 -3.84 9.44 -18.75
N ALA A 39 -4.73 9.13 -17.79
CA ALA A 39 -4.41 9.05 -16.35
C ALA A 39 -3.55 7.82 -15.97
N MET A 40 -3.08 7.05 -16.94
CA MET A 40 -2.14 5.94 -16.69
C MET A 40 -0.72 6.50 -16.56
N VAL A 41 -0.16 6.37 -15.36
CA VAL A 41 1.20 6.81 -15.07
C VAL A 41 2.17 5.69 -15.42
N GLN A 42 3.25 6.02 -16.15
CA GLN A 42 4.34 5.08 -16.35
C GLN A 42 5.18 4.99 -15.08
N VAL A 43 5.01 3.90 -14.34
CA VAL A 43 5.75 3.61 -13.11
C VAL A 43 6.56 2.35 -13.30
N ASP A 44 7.71 2.27 -12.65
CA ASP A 44 8.46 1.02 -12.60
C ASP A 44 7.75 -0.01 -11.71
N ILE A 45 6.86 -0.79 -12.34
CA ILE A 45 6.13 -1.88 -11.68
C ILE A 45 7.09 -2.89 -11.06
N SER A 46 8.30 -3.03 -11.58
CA SER A 46 9.31 -3.93 -11.03
C SER A 46 9.74 -3.47 -9.65
N GLN A 47 9.88 -2.15 -9.44
CA GLN A 47 10.16 -1.57 -8.13
C GLN A 47 9.01 -1.81 -7.14
N LEU A 48 7.77 -1.52 -7.53
CA LEU A 48 6.59 -1.74 -6.68
C LEU A 48 6.44 -3.22 -6.28
N THR A 49 6.75 -4.13 -7.21
CA THR A 49 6.75 -5.58 -6.93
C THR A 49 7.84 -5.97 -5.93
N LEU A 50 9.04 -5.39 -6.03
CA LEU A 50 10.12 -5.61 -5.07
C LEU A 50 9.71 -5.14 -3.67
N GLU A 51 9.05 -3.99 -3.56
CA GLU A 51 8.52 -3.47 -2.29
C GLU A 51 7.45 -4.40 -1.70
N CYS A 52 6.47 -4.83 -2.47
CA CYS A 52 5.47 -5.81 -2.05
C CYS A 52 6.11 -7.11 -1.53
N ASN A 53 7.14 -7.60 -2.20
CA ASN A 53 7.85 -8.80 -1.79
C ASN A 53 8.63 -8.58 -0.48
N ALA A 54 9.30 -7.44 -0.34
CA ALA A 54 10.03 -7.08 0.86
C ALA A 54 9.10 -6.99 2.09
N TRP A 55 7.93 -6.32 1.96
CA TRP A 55 6.94 -6.25 3.03
C TRP A 55 6.39 -7.62 3.42
N ARG A 56 6.05 -8.45 2.42
CA ARG A 56 5.55 -9.82 2.68
C ARG A 56 6.58 -10.69 3.38
N GLU A 57 7.85 -10.57 3.02
CA GLU A 57 8.95 -11.29 3.66
C GLU A 57 9.15 -10.82 5.10
N LYS A 58 9.12 -9.50 5.35
CA LYS A 58 9.22 -8.95 6.69
C LYS A 58 8.06 -9.39 7.59
N LEU A 59 6.83 -9.36 7.06
CA LEU A 59 5.65 -9.86 7.77
C LEU A 59 5.71 -11.37 8.04
N ARG A 60 6.39 -12.16 7.19
CA ARG A 60 6.66 -13.57 7.45
C ARG A 60 7.60 -13.73 8.63
N GLN A 61 8.66 -12.95 8.70
CA GLN A 61 9.61 -12.94 9.81
C GLN A 61 8.92 -12.59 11.14
N TYR A 62 8.10 -11.52 11.15
CA TYR A 62 7.31 -11.16 12.33
C TYR A 62 6.38 -12.29 12.78
N LYS A 63 5.69 -12.96 11.84
CA LYS A 63 4.85 -14.11 12.18
C LYS A 63 5.64 -15.22 12.89
N GLU A 64 6.83 -15.53 12.41
CA GLU A 64 7.68 -16.58 13.00
C GLU A 64 8.23 -16.15 14.38
N GLU A 65 8.57 -14.86 14.53
CA GLU A 65 9.03 -14.31 15.81
C GLU A 65 7.91 -14.34 16.85
N PHE A 66 6.71 -13.88 16.50
CA PHE A 66 5.56 -13.88 17.40
C PHE A 66 5.09 -15.29 17.78
N ALA A 67 5.16 -16.24 16.86
CA ALA A 67 4.88 -17.64 17.20
C ALA A 67 5.87 -18.19 18.24
N ARG A 68 7.15 -17.82 18.17
CA ARG A 68 8.14 -18.18 19.19
C ARG A 68 7.89 -17.47 20.53
N ASP A 69 7.51 -16.21 20.47
CA ASP A 69 7.24 -15.41 21.67
C ASP A 69 5.96 -15.91 22.38
N GLU A 70 4.93 -16.33 21.63
CA GLU A 70 3.74 -17.00 22.18
C GLU A 70 4.08 -18.31 22.89
N MET A 71 4.99 -19.13 22.32
CA MET A 71 5.46 -20.36 22.99
C MET A 71 6.16 -20.04 24.31
N LYS A 72 7.03 -19.02 24.36
CA LYS A 72 7.67 -18.58 25.60
C LYS A 72 6.66 -18.09 26.62
N LEU A 73 5.66 -17.31 26.19
CA LEU A 73 4.60 -16.86 27.08
C LEU A 73 3.85 -18.03 27.70
N GLN A 74 3.54 -19.08 26.93
CA GLN A 74 2.90 -20.31 27.43
C GLN A 74 3.78 -21.09 28.44
N GLU A 75 5.10 -21.00 28.30
CA GLU A 75 6.01 -21.60 29.27
C GLU A 75 5.97 -20.89 30.63
N THR A 76 5.81 -19.55 30.63
CA THR A 76 5.71 -18.80 31.90
C THR A 76 4.42 -19.11 32.66
N VAL A 77 3.33 -19.47 31.95
CA VAL A 77 2.05 -19.85 32.59
C VAL A 77 2.16 -21.13 33.43
N LYS A 78 3.14 -22.00 33.17
CA LYS A 78 3.36 -23.23 33.95
C LYS A 78 3.91 -22.97 35.34
N GLN A 79 4.36 -21.78 35.64
CA GLN A 79 4.82 -21.35 36.96
C GLN A 79 3.63 -20.84 37.79
N ALA A 80 3.77 -20.79 39.12
CA ALA A 80 2.76 -20.24 40.00
C ALA A 80 2.71 -18.68 39.82
N LEU A 81 1.76 -18.20 39.05
CA LEU A 81 1.58 -16.78 38.77
C LEU A 81 0.66 -16.12 39.81
N SER A 82 0.94 -14.88 40.15
CA SER A 82 0.01 -14.00 40.86
C SER A 82 -1.19 -13.65 39.97
N LYS A 83 -2.27 -13.14 40.53
CA LYS A 83 -3.45 -12.71 39.78
C LYS A 83 -3.09 -11.64 38.76
N ASP A 84 -2.24 -10.67 39.11
CA ASP A 84 -1.83 -9.57 38.23
C ASP A 84 -0.97 -10.07 37.05
N GLN A 85 -0.05 -11.01 37.32
CA GLN A 85 0.73 -11.66 36.28
C GLN A 85 -0.15 -12.46 35.29
N LEU A 86 -1.18 -13.13 35.82
CA LEU A 86 -2.11 -13.88 34.96
C LEU A 86 -2.87 -12.94 34.02
N GLN A 87 -3.32 -11.78 34.50
CA GLN A 87 -3.98 -10.77 33.65
C GLN A 87 -3.03 -10.23 32.57
N GLU A 88 -1.76 -9.97 32.91
CA GLU A 88 -0.75 -9.49 31.96
C GLU A 88 -0.49 -10.57 30.89
N VAL A 89 -0.41 -11.85 31.24
CA VAL A 89 -0.29 -12.98 30.32
C VAL A 89 -1.49 -13.09 29.38
N GLU A 90 -2.70 -13.04 29.92
CA GLU A 90 -3.93 -13.10 29.11
C GLU A 90 -3.99 -11.92 28.11
N HIS A 91 -3.61 -10.72 28.54
CA HIS A 91 -3.52 -9.57 27.69
C HIS A 91 -2.53 -9.79 26.52
N LEU A 92 -1.29 -10.17 26.84
CA LEU A 92 -0.25 -10.42 25.83
C LEU A 92 -0.64 -11.55 24.87
N HIS A 93 -1.23 -12.65 25.36
CA HIS A 93 -1.72 -13.74 24.52
C HIS A 93 -2.79 -13.26 23.53
N ASN A 94 -3.76 -12.48 24.00
CA ASN A 94 -4.80 -11.92 23.14
C ASN A 94 -4.20 -10.96 22.09
N GLN A 95 -3.25 -10.11 22.48
CA GLN A 95 -2.57 -9.21 21.56
C GLN A 95 -1.77 -9.98 20.49
N PHE A 96 -1.02 -11.01 20.87
CA PHE A 96 -0.31 -11.85 19.89
C PHE A 96 -1.26 -12.48 18.89
N HIS A 97 -2.38 -13.03 19.35
CA HIS A 97 -3.39 -13.62 18.47
C HIS A 97 -3.96 -12.60 17.46
N ILE A 98 -4.34 -11.41 17.93
CA ILE A 98 -4.85 -10.33 17.08
C ILE A 98 -3.81 -9.94 16.04
N GLN A 99 -2.55 -9.76 16.45
CA GLN A 99 -1.51 -9.31 15.50
C GLN A 99 -1.14 -10.40 14.49
N LEU A 100 -1.21 -11.68 14.84
CA LEU A 100 -1.02 -12.78 13.88
C LEU A 100 -2.10 -12.79 12.80
N ILE A 101 -3.36 -12.44 13.14
CA ILE A 101 -4.45 -12.24 12.18
C ILE A 101 -4.15 -11.03 11.28
N ASN A 102 -3.80 -9.87 11.88
CA ASN A 102 -3.48 -8.66 11.12
C ASN A 102 -2.34 -8.87 10.13
N ILE A 103 -1.27 -9.58 10.54
CA ILE A 103 -0.17 -9.98 9.66
C ILE A 103 -0.68 -10.83 8.49
N HIS A 104 -1.56 -11.80 8.76
CA HIS A 104 -2.11 -12.66 7.72
C HIS A 104 -2.91 -11.84 6.69
N ASP A 105 -3.81 -10.99 7.16
CA ASP A 105 -4.72 -10.21 6.31
C ASP A 105 -3.97 -9.20 5.46
N LEU A 106 -3.01 -8.49 6.06
CA LEU A 106 -2.17 -7.55 5.30
C LEU A 106 -1.31 -8.26 4.26
N LYS A 107 -0.72 -9.42 4.57
CA LYS A 107 -0.01 -10.24 3.57
C LYS A 107 -0.89 -10.65 2.39
N GLN A 108 -2.16 -10.98 2.63
CA GLN A 108 -3.10 -11.33 1.55
C GLN A 108 -3.48 -10.11 0.73
N SER A 109 -3.66 -8.95 1.36
CA SER A 109 -3.92 -7.66 0.69
C SER A 109 -2.77 -7.28 -0.24
N ILE A 110 -1.52 -7.32 0.26
CA ILE A 110 -0.31 -7.04 -0.52
C ILE A 110 -0.17 -8.04 -1.69
N LYS A 111 -0.39 -9.34 -1.46
CA LYS A 111 -0.32 -10.36 -2.51
C LYS A 111 -1.37 -10.15 -3.61
N THR A 112 -2.58 -9.74 -3.23
CA THR A 112 -3.67 -9.47 -4.16
C THR A 112 -3.36 -8.22 -4.99
N HIS A 113 -2.81 -7.19 -4.36
CA HIS A 113 -2.37 -5.96 -5.02
C HIS A 113 -1.25 -6.24 -6.04
N ASP A 114 -0.20 -6.95 -5.65
CA ASP A 114 0.92 -7.34 -6.51
C ASP A 114 0.43 -8.10 -7.76
N ARG A 115 -0.47 -9.08 -7.59
CA ARG A 115 -1.05 -9.83 -8.72
C ARG A 115 -1.81 -8.92 -9.69
N LYS A 116 -2.56 -7.94 -9.17
CA LYS A 116 -3.30 -6.99 -10.01
C LYS A 116 -2.34 -6.08 -10.78
N MET A 117 -1.25 -5.60 -10.16
CA MET A 117 -0.20 -4.84 -10.84
C MET A 117 0.47 -5.64 -11.96
N GLN A 118 0.81 -6.92 -11.70
CA GLN A 118 1.39 -7.79 -12.71
C GLN A 118 0.44 -8.02 -13.91
N PHE A 119 -0.85 -8.17 -13.64
CA PHE A 119 -1.85 -8.29 -14.70
C PHE A 119 -1.94 -7.00 -15.53
N GLU A 120 -2.00 -5.83 -14.89
CA GLU A 120 -2.05 -4.54 -15.57
C GLU A 120 -0.78 -4.29 -16.40
N LYS A 121 0.40 -4.67 -15.91
CA LYS A 121 1.67 -4.60 -16.64
C LYS A 121 1.57 -5.29 -18.01
N VAL A 122 0.97 -6.47 -18.05
CA VAL A 122 0.83 -7.23 -19.30
C VAL A 122 -0.27 -6.63 -20.19
N ALA A 123 -1.41 -6.26 -19.58
CA ALA A 123 -2.58 -5.77 -20.32
C ALA A 123 -2.36 -4.38 -20.93
N PHE A 124 -1.56 -3.52 -20.30
CA PHE A 124 -1.40 -2.11 -20.65
C PHE A 124 0.05 -1.70 -20.95
N ASN A 125 0.89 -2.62 -21.40
CA ASN A 125 2.28 -2.35 -21.82
C ASN A 125 3.12 -1.61 -20.77
N GLY A 126 2.96 -1.94 -19.50
CA GLY A 126 3.73 -1.33 -18.39
C GLY A 126 3.10 -0.09 -17.76
N PHE A 127 1.92 0.33 -18.20
CA PHE A 127 1.17 1.40 -17.55
C PHE A 127 0.32 0.85 -16.41
N VAL A 128 0.22 1.61 -15.33
CA VAL A 128 -0.61 1.32 -14.15
C VAL A 128 -1.63 2.42 -13.97
N ASN A 129 -2.83 2.06 -13.52
CA ASN A 129 -3.86 3.01 -13.16
C ASN A 129 -3.43 3.80 -11.91
N GLU A 130 -3.74 5.10 -11.85
CA GLU A 130 -3.49 5.99 -10.70
C GLU A 130 -4.10 5.42 -9.40
N ASP A 131 -5.31 4.85 -9.44
CA ASP A 131 -5.94 4.17 -8.31
C ASP A 131 -5.08 3.02 -7.77
N ARG A 132 -4.29 2.38 -8.64
CA ARG A 132 -3.40 1.28 -8.24
C ARG A 132 -2.19 1.81 -7.48
N LEU A 133 -1.68 2.96 -7.86
CA LEU A 133 -0.59 3.64 -7.13
C LEU A 133 -1.07 4.13 -5.77
N ALA A 134 -2.24 4.78 -5.72
CA ALA A 134 -2.86 5.19 -4.47
C ALA A 134 -3.03 3.99 -3.51
N ARG A 135 -3.50 2.84 -4.03
CA ARG A 135 -3.61 1.61 -3.23
C ARG A 135 -2.26 1.07 -2.75
N HIS A 136 -1.19 1.24 -3.53
CA HIS A 136 0.16 0.86 -3.10
C HIS A 136 0.64 1.71 -1.92
N GLU A 137 0.42 3.03 -1.97
CA GLU A 137 0.74 3.95 -0.88
C GLU A 137 -0.08 3.66 0.39
N GLU A 138 -1.38 3.34 0.25
CA GLU A 138 -2.22 2.91 1.36
C GLU A 138 -1.66 1.64 2.03
N LEU A 139 -1.27 0.64 1.23
CA LEU A 139 -0.67 -0.60 1.75
C LEU A 139 0.67 -0.36 2.45
N LEU A 140 1.47 0.59 1.95
CA LEU A 140 2.69 1.01 2.64
C LEU A 140 2.37 1.60 4.02
N ALA A 141 1.36 2.47 4.10
CA ALA A 141 0.94 3.07 5.36
C ALA A 141 0.39 2.01 6.34
N GLU A 142 -0.46 1.08 5.85
CA GLU A 142 -0.96 -0.05 6.63
C GLU A 142 0.20 -0.93 7.16
N TYR A 143 1.20 -1.19 6.32
CA TYR A 143 2.39 -1.96 6.70
C TYR A 143 3.20 -1.26 7.80
N GLN A 144 3.48 0.03 7.64
CA GLN A 144 4.24 0.82 8.61
C GLN A 144 3.53 0.91 9.96
N GLN A 145 2.21 1.10 9.95
CA GLN A 145 1.41 1.14 11.16
C GLN A 145 1.42 -0.21 11.89
N LEU A 146 1.24 -1.31 11.15
CA LEU A 146 1.30 -2.65 11.72
C LEU A 146 2.71 -2.93 12.29
N GLU A 147 3.77 -2.62 11.54
CA GLU A 147 5.16 -2.81 12.01
C GLU A 147 5.42 -2.08 13.32
N GLN A 148 4.96 -0.83 13.46
CA GLN A 148 5.08 -0.08 14.70
C GLN A 148 4.35 -0.78 15.86
N THR A 149 3.11 -1.23 15.65
CA THR A 149 2.34 -1.97 16.65
C THR A 149 3.04 -3.27 17.09
N LEU A 150 3.64 -3.99 16.13
CA LEU A 150 4.38 -5.23 16.42
C LEU A 150 5.64 -4.96 17.27
N LEU A 151 6.36 -3.87 16.98
CA LEU A 151 7.53 -3.47 17.76
C LEU A 151 7.15 -3.06 19.19
N GLU A 152 6.07 -2.32 19.37
CA GLU A 152 5.54 -1.92 20.67
C GLU A 152 5.14 -3.14 21.51
N LEU A 153 4.32 -4.03 20.96
CA LEU A 153 3.91 -5.27 21.63
C LEU A 153 5.09 -6.14 22.04
N ARG A 154 6.10 -6.22 21.19
CA ARG A 154 7.33 -6.94 21.50
C ARG A 154 8.13 -6.28 22.64
N GLY A 155 8.10 -4.95 22.69
CA GLY A 155 8.66 -4.19 23.81
C GLY A 155 7.96 -4.51 25.13
N GLU A 156 6.63 -4.56 25.14
CA GLU A 156 5.81 -4.94 26.30
C GLU A 156 6.12 -6.38 26.75
N PHE A 157 6.16 -7.31 25.81
CA PHE A 157 6.51 -8.70 26.10
C PHE A 157 7.90 -8.86 26.73
N ASN A 158 8.91 -8.15 26.20
CA ASN A 158 10.26 -8.18 26.78
C ASN A 158 10.30 -7.57 28.18
N GLN A 159 9.49 -6.56 28.48
CA GLN A 159 9.36 -6.02 29.83
C GLN A 159 8.69 -7.03 30.79
N TYR A 160 7.65 -7.71 30.32
CA TYR A 160 7.02 -8.78 31.10
C TYR A 160 8.00 -9.89 31.46
N LEU A 161 8.80 -10.39 30.50
CA LEU A 161 9.79 -11.43 30.75
C LEU A 161 10.81 -11.03 31.83
N LYS A 162 11.30 -9.78 31.80
CA LYS A 162 12.24 -9.25 32.80
C LYS A 162 11.65 -9.14 34.22
N LYS A 163 10.33 -9.02 34.35
CA LYS A 163 9.66 -9.01 35.66
C LYS A 163 9.37 -10.42 36.16
N ALA A 164 9.28 -11.38 35.25
CA ALA A 164 8.96 -12.78 35.57
C ALA A 164 10.23 -13.62 35.93
N GLU A 165 11.44 -13.12 35.63
CA GLU A 165 12.72 -13.65 36.07
C GLU A 165 13.02 -13.25 37.53
#